data_eaa604409c1fa16631ccf9f944078fb9
#
_entry.id   eaa604409c1fa16631ccf9f944078fb9
#
_cell.length_a   1.000
_cell.length_b   1.000
_cell.length_c   1.000
_cell.angle_alpha   90.00
_cell.angle_beta   90.00
_cell.angle_gamma   90.00
#
_symmetry.space_group_name_H-M   'P 1'
#
loop_
_entity.id
_entity.type
_entity.pdbx_description
1 polymer ?
#
loop_
_entity_poly.entity_id
_entity_poly.type
_entity_poly.pdbx_seq_one_letter_code
_entity_poly.pdbx_strand_id
1 'polypeptide(L)'
;MDINDVKFSVDRFEKMINDNSLLFFDSFEFESIVTHYLENGKIEYARKAIDLSLNQHPTSSSLILLKIELYIHEDKINEADELLNSILINENLNEEICIVKANILSKKKLHYKAIEYLNKILAMGENNNEIHYLIGIEYLFLENFVKAKSNFINSLNYNSSDHGTLYNIIYCF
;
A
#
# COMPACT_ATOMS: atom_id res chain seq x y z
N MET A 1 -13.42 9.28 -4.31
CA MET A 1 -13.49 9.78 -5.71
C MET A 1 -14.42 8.87 -6.50
N ASP A 2 -15.28 9.42 -7.37
CA ASP A 2 -16.13 8.59 -8.22
C ASP A 2 -15.23 7.88 -9.28
N ILE A 3 -15.59 6.66 -9.69
CA ILE A 3 -14.88 5.90 -10.74
C ILE A 3 -14.72 6.73 -12.03
N ASN A 4 -15.70 7.59 -12.32
CA ASN A 4 -15.67 8.50 -13.46
C ASN A 4 -14.58 9.59 -13.33
N ASP A 5 -14.31 10.06 -12.12
CA ASP A 5 -13.29 11.09 -11.88
C ASP A 5 -11.89 10.52 -12.08
N VAL A 6 -11.63 9.30 -11.55
CA VAL A 6 -10.35 8.60 -11.75
C VAL A 6 -10.08 8.37 -13.24
N LYS A 7 -11.09 7.88 -13.98
CA LYS A 7 -10.97 7.65 -15.41
C LYS A 7 -10.64 8.94 -16.16
N PHE A 8 -11.30 10.04 -15.82
CA PHE A 8 -11.05 11.35 -16.44
C PHE A 8 -9.59 11.81 -16.21
N SER A 9 -9.08 11.68 -14.98
CA SER A 9 -7.70 12.05 -14.65
C SER A 9 -6.68 11.18 -15.39
N VAL A 10 -6.95 9.86 -15.51
CA VAL A 10 -6.12 8.92 -16.27
C VAL A 10 -6.12 9.27 -17.76
N ASP A 11 -7.29 9.52 -18.38
CA ASP A 11 -7.40 9.88 -19.78
C ASP A 11 -6.65 11.20 -20.08
N ARG A 12 -6.75 12.19 -19.18
CA ARG A 12 -5.98 13.44 -19.25
C ARG A 12 -4.47 13.20 -19.20
N PHE A 13 -4.05 12.33 -18.31
CA PHE A 13 -2.63 11.99 -18.14
C PHE A 13 -2.09 11.25 -19.39
N GLU A 14 -2.82 10.26 -19.90
CA GLU A 14 -2.43 9.53 -21.11
C GLU A 14 -2.35 10.46 -22.34
N LYS A 15 -3.32 11.37 -22.48
CA LYS A 15 -3.30 12.39 -23.54
C LYS A 15 -2.08 13.29 -23.41
N MET A 16 -1.77 13.77 -22.21
CA MET A 16 -0.60 14.60 -21.93
C MET A 16 0.70 13.90 -22.37
N ILE A 17 0.85 12.62 -22.02
CA ILE A 17 2.03 11.82 -22.39
C ILE A 17 2.12 11.66 -23.92
N ASN A 18 1.00 11.35 -24.59
CA ASN A 18 0.95 11.13 -26.05
C ASN A 18 1.22 12.41 -26.82
N ASP A 19 0.70 13.55 -26.37
CA ASP A 19 0.86 14.86 -27.01
C ASP A 19 2.20 15.53 -26.65
N ASN A 20 3.00 14.89 -25.77
CA ASN A 20 4.24 15.45 -25.22
C ASN A 20 4.03 16.87 -24.68
N SER A 21 2.88 17.12 -24.07
CA SER A 21 2.50 18.39 -23.46
C SER A 21 2.71 18.35 -21.94
N LEU A 22 2.73 19.50 -21.28
CA LEU A 22 2.82 19.59 -19.82
C LEU A 22 1.48 20.08 -19.29
N LEU A 23 0.84 19.25 -18.48
CA LEU A 23 -0.36 19.61 -17.71
C LEU A 23 -0.02 19.58 -16.21
N PHE A 24 -0.69 20.46 -15.49
CA PHE A 24 -0.65 20.41 -14.02
C PHE A 24 -1.79 19.51 -13.54
N PHE A 25 -1.46 18.68 -12.54
CA PHE A 25 -2.39 17.86 -11.77
C PHE A 25 -2.17 18.18 -10.30
N ASP A 26 -3.24 18.17 -9.50
CA ASP A 26 -3.06 18.26 -8.06
C ASP A 26 -2.55 16.91 -7.48
N SER A 27 -2.10 16.93 -6.22
CA SER A 27 -1.55 15.73 -5.58
C SER A 27 -2.54 14.58 -5.53
N PHE A 28 -3.82 14.89 -5.30
CA PHE A 28 -4.88 13.90 -5.20
C PHE A 28 -5.24 13.27 -6.56
N GLU A 29 -5.19 14.05 -7.65
CA GLU A 29 -5.31 13.52 -9.01
C GLU A 29 -4.17 12.53 -9.30
N PHE A 30 -2.92 12.89 -8.95
CA PHE A 30 -1.77 12.00 -9.12
C PHE A 30 -1.88 10.72 -8.29
N GLU A 31 -2.31 10.81 -7.02
CA GLU A 31 -2.55 9.64 -6.18
C GLU A 31 -3.50 8.66 -6.89
N SER A 32 -4.62 9.18 -7.40
CA SER A 32 -5.62 8.38 -8.12
C SER A 32 -5.06 7.76 -9.41
N ILE A 33 -4.27 8.51 -10.18
CA ILE A 33 -3.62 8.04 -11.42
C ILE A 33 -2.61 6.93 -11.10
N VAL A 34 -1.74 7.14 -10.12
CA VAL A 34 -0.69 6.18 -9.73
C VAL A 34 -1.31 4.90 -9.21
N THR A 35 -2.27 5.01 -8.27
CA THR A 35 -2.98 3.86 -7.70
C THR A 35 -3.66 3.05 -8.80
N HIS A 36 -4.37 3.72 -9.73
CA HIS A 36 -4.98 3.05 -10.87
C HIS A 36 -3.96 2.23 -11.69
N TYR A 37 -2.77 2.77 -11.96
CA TYR A 37 -1.77 2.05 -12.73
C TYR A 37 -1.14 0.90 -11.95
N LEU A 38 -0.89 1.05 -10.65
CA LEU A 38 -0.36 -0.01 -9.79
C LEU A 38 -1.35 -1.18 -9.68
N GLU A 39 -2.63 -0.90 -9.42
CA GLU A 39 -3.69 -1.93 -9.35
C GLU A 39 -3.88 -2.70 -10.65
N ASN A 40 -3.67 -2.05 -11.80
CA ASN A 40 -3.77 -2.66 -13.12
C ASN A 40 -2.43 -3.25 -13.63
N GLY A 41 -1.38 -3.28 -12.81
CA GLY A 41 -0.07 -3.82 -13.18
C GLY A 41 0.68 -3.02 -14.25
N LYS A 42 0.26 -1.79 -14.54
CA LYS A 42 0.89 -0.90 -15.53
C LYS A 42 2.08 -0.14 -14.92
N ILE A 43 3.09 -0.86 -14.46
CA ILE A 43 4.21 -0.34 -13.66
C ILE A 43 4.95 0.81 -14.35
N GLU A 44 5.17 0.74 -15.67
CA GLU A 44 5.85 1.81 -16.42
C GLU A 44 5.07 3.14 -16.42
N TYR A 45 3.72 3.07 -16.49
CA TYR A 45 2.87 4.25 -16.39
C TYR A 45 2.83 4.79 -14.96
N ALA A 46 2.77 3.92 -13.95
CA ALA A 46 2.86 4.32 -12.55
C ALA A 46 4.18 5.07 -12.28
N ARG A 47 5.31 4.57 -12.79
CA ARG A 47 6.63 5.22 -12.65
C ARG A 47 6.62 6.62 -13.27
N LYS A 48 6.14 6.77 -14.51
CA LYS A 48 6.04 8.08 -15.16
C LYS A 48 5.16 9.06 -14.39
N ALA A 49 4.03 8.57 -13.87
CA ALA A 49 3.12 9.38 -13.07
C ALA A 49 3.76 9.83 -11.75
N ILE A 50 4.47 8.94 -11.05
CA ILE A 50 5.18 9.26 -9.81
C ILE A 50 6.31 10.27 -10.07
N ASP A 51 7.13 10.06 -11.10
CA ASP A 51 8.24 10.98 -11.40
C ASP A 51 7.71 12.38 -11.71
N LEU A 52 6.63 12.48 -12.49
CA LEU A 52 6.00 13.76 -12.80
C LEU A 52 5.34 14.37 -11.55
N SER A 53 4.67 13.57 -10.74
CA SER A 53 3.99 14.04 -9.52
C SER A 53 4.97 14.65 -8.54
N LEU A 54 6.11 14.01 -8.29
CA LEU A 54 7.14 14.50 -7.38
C LEU A 54 7.90 15.70 -7.95
N ASN A 55 7.92 15.91 -9.27
CA ASN A 55 8.40 17.16 -9.86
C ASN A 55 7.45 18.32 -9.60
N GLN A 56 6.12 18.09 -9.58
CA GLN A 56 5.12 19.12 -9.31
C GLN A 56 4.87 19.30 -7.80
N HIS A 57 4.98 18.24 -7.01
CA HIS A 57 4.68 18.20 -5.57
C HIS A 57 5.80 17.50 -4.77
N PRO A 58 7.01 18.06 -4.69
CA PRO A 58 8.19 17.38 -4.16
C PRO A 58 8.12 17.04 -2.66
N THR A 59 7.21 17.67 -1.92
CA THR A 59 7.05 17.50 -0.47
C THR A 59 5.78 16.73 -0.08
N SER A 60 5.05 16.17 -1.05
CA SER A 60 3.85 15.38 -0.76
C SER A 60 4.22 14.01 -0.21
N SER A 61 3.90 13.79 1.07
CA SER A 61 4.17 12.51 1.75
C SER A 61 3.41 11.35 1.11
N SER A 62 2.16 11.56 0.71
CA SER A 62 1.35 10.54 0.04
C SER A 62 1.96 10.09 -1.29
N LEU A 63 2.47 11.02 -2.10
CA LEU A 63 3.15 10.67 -3.35
C LEU A 63 4.50 9.98 -3.11
N ILE A 64 5.20 10.34 -2.04
CA ILE A 64 6.44 9.63 -1.63
C ILE A 64 6.10 8.20 -1.18
N LEU A 65 5.01 7.99 -0.45
CA LEU A 65 4.55 6.65 -0.05
C LEU A 65 4.19 5.80 -1.28
N LEU A 66 3.50 6.35 -2.27
CA LEU A 66 3.25 5.66 -3.55
C LEU A 66 4.54 5.31 -4.31
N LYS A 67 5.58 6.16 -4.23
CA LYS A 67 6.91 5.81 -4.77
C LYS A 67 7.54 4.64 -4.03
N ILE A 68 7.37 4.57 -2.72
CA ILE A 68 7.84 3.45 -1.92
C ILE A 68 7.11 2.17 -2.31
N GLU A 69 5.79 2.23 -2.51
CA GLU A 69 5.00 1.09 -3.01
C GLU A 69 5.46 0.62 -4.39
N LEU A 70 5.73 1.56 -5.30
CA LEU A 70 6.30 1.22 -6.60
C LEU A 70 7.64 0.47 -6.45
N TYR A 71 8.54 0.92 -5.55
CA TYR A 71 9.79 0.21 -5.29
C TYR A 71 9.57 -1.19 -4.73
N ILE A 72 8.54 -1.38 -3.87
CA ILE A 72 8.16 -2.71 -3.38
C ILE A 72 7.67 -3.60 -4.53
N HIS A 73 6.87 -3.08 -5.45
CA HIS A 73 6.41 -3.80 -6.64
C HIS A 73 7.57 -4.18 -7.59
N GLU A 74 8.60 -3.34 -7.67
CA GLU A 74 9.79 -3.58 -8.47
C GLU A 74 10.85 -4.47 -7.76
N ASP A 75 10.52 -4.98 -6.56
CA ASP A 75 11.43 -5.74 -5.68
C ASP A 75 12.69 -4.96 -5.24
N LYS A 76 12.63 -3.62 -5.29
CA LYS A 76 13.66 -2.69 -4.83
C LYS A 76 13.47 -2.40 -3.33
N ILE A 77 13.57 -3.45 -2.51
CA ILE A 77 13.17 -3.39 -1.09
C ILE A 77 14.10 -2.50 -0.25
N ASN A 78 15.38 -2.43 -0.61
CA ASN A 78 16.32 -1.59 0.13
C ASN A 78 16.08 -0.10 -0.14
N GLU A 79 15.84 0.28 -1.40
CA GLU A 79 15.51 1.64 -1.81
C GLU A 79 14.18 2.10 -1.18
N ALA A 80 13.20 1.20 -1.13
CA ALA A 80 11.93 1.45 -0.44
C ALA A 80 12.16 1.73 1.06
N ASP A 81 12.98 0.93 1.73
CA ASP A 81 13.27 1.09 3.17
C ASP A 81 14.06 2.37 3.47
N GLU A 82 15.06 2.71 2.64
CA GLU A 82 15.82 3.96 2.76
C GLU A 82 14.92 5.19 2.57
N LEU A 83 14.06 5.17 1.55
CA LEU A 83 13.14 6.28 1.29
C LEU A 83 12.12 6.43 2.42
N LEU A 84 11.55 5.33 2.94
CA LEU A 84 10.63 5.37 4.08
C LEU A 84 11.34 5.93 5.34
N ASN A 85 12.56 5.50 5.62
CA ASN A 85 13.30 5.99 6.78
C ASN A 85 13.59 7.50 6.67
N SER A 86 13.75 8.05 5.46
CA SER A 86 13.97 9.49 5.26
C SER A 86 12.75 10.34 5.63
N ILE A 87 11.53 9.85 5.42
CA ILE A 87 10.32 10.59 5.79
C ILE A 87 9.95 10.39 7.27
N LEU A 88 10.28 9.24 7.86
CA LEU A 88 10.02 8.96 9.28
C LEU A 88 10.73 9.93 10.24
N ILE A 89 11.78 10.61 9.79
CA ILE A 89 12.49 11.62 10.60
C ILE A 89 11.59 12.83 10.89
N ASN A 90 10.68 13.16 9.97
CA ASN A 90 9.89 14.39 10.01
C ASN A 90 8.39 14.15 10.22
N GLU A 91 7.92 12.92 10.11
CA GLU A 91 6.50 12.59 10.19
C GLU A 91 6.18 11.74 11.43
N ASN A 92 4.99 11.99 11.98
CA ASN A 92 4.44 11.14 13.03
C ASN A 92 4.02 9.79 12.44
N LEU A 93 4.19 8.74 13.22
CA LEU A 93 3.74 7.41 12.86
C LEU A 93 2.21 7.41 12.69
N ASN A 94 1.74 7.08 11.49
CA ASN A 94 0.32 6.93 11.15
C ASN A 94 0.07 5.52 10.59
N GLU A 95 -1.20 5.20 10.31
CA GLU A 95 -1.61 3.89 9.80
C GLU A 95 -0.89 3.54 8.50
N GLU A 96 -0.92 4.44 7.52
CA GLU A 96 -0.35 4.23 6.19
C GLU A 96 1.16 3.92 6.24
N ILE A 97 1.91 4.72 7.01
CA ILE A 97 3.34 4.49 7.26
C ILE A 97 3.59 3.12 7.92
N CYS A 98 2.75 2.73 8.88
CA CYS A 98 2.88 1.44 9.55
C CYS A 98 2.62 0.27 8.59
N ILE A 99 1.62 0.37 7.71
CA ILE A 99 1.32 -0.64 6.68
C ILE A 99 2.50 -0.77 5.72
N VAL A 100 2.99 0.34 5.18
CA VAL A 100 4.13 0.34 4.25
C VAL A 100 5.38 -0.25 4.91
N LYS A 101 5.65 0.09 6.17
CA LYS A 101 6.77 -0.49 6.93
C LYS A 101 6.60 -1.99 7.15
N ALA A 102 5.39 -2.44 7.49
CA ALA A 102 5.09 -3.85 7.64
C ALA A 102 5.30 -4.61 6.32
N ASN A 103 4.87 -4.05 5.18
CA ASN A 103 5.09 -4.65 3.86
C ASN A 103 6.58 -4.79 3.52
N ILE A 104 7.39 -3.77 3.77
CA ILE A 104 8.85 -3.83 3.58
C ILE A 104 9.46 -4.92 4.46
N LEU A 105 9.07 -5.00 5.73
CA LEU A 105 9.57 -6.01 6.68
C LEU A 105 9.15 -7.42 6.28
N SER A 106 7.92 -7.60 5.79
CA SER A 106 7.44 -8.87 5.25
C SER A 106 8.29 -9.34 4.06
N LYS A 107 8.55 -8.46 3.09
CA LYS A 107 9.44 -8.73 1.96
C LYS A 107 10.86 -9.10 2.40
N LYS A 108 11.36 -8.49 3.48
CA LYS A 108 12.63 -8.84 4.12
C LYS A 108 12.56 -10.14 4.96
N LYS A 109 11.41 -10.85 4.97
CA LYS A 109 11.14 -12.05 5.78
C LYS A 109 11.24 -11.82 7.29
N LEU A 110 11.06 -10.58 7.72
CA LEU A 110 11.07 -10.18 9.13
C LEU A 110 9.64 -10.15 9.70
N HIS A 111 8.90 -11.25 9.54
CA HIS A 111 7.47 -11.37 9.80
C HIS A 111 7.05 -10.93 11.21
N TYR A 112 7.81 -11.28 12.26
CA TYR A 112 7.51 -10.82 13.62
C TYR A 112 7.57 -9.30 13.76
N LYS A 113 8.53 -8.64 13.08
CA LYS A 113 8.61 -7.17 13.08
C LYS A 113 7.47 -6.55 12.27
N ALA A 114 7.06 -7.16 11.17
CA ALA A 114 5.88 -6.72 10.43
C ALA A 114 4.62 -6.76 11.32
N ILE A 115 4.38 -7.86 12.02
CA ILE A 115 3.28 -8.00 12.99
C ILE A 115 3.34 -6.93 14.08
N GLU A 116 4.53 -6.58 14.55
CA GLU A 116 4.70 -5.52 15.58
C GLU A 116 4.21 -4.16 15.06
N TYR A 117 4.52 -3.79 13.82
CA TYR A 117 4.02 -2.55 13.21
C TYR A 117 2.51 -2.58 12.98
N LEU A 118 1.95 -3.69 12.49
CA LEU A 118 0.50 -3.86 12.33
C LEU A 118 -0.25 -3.77 13.68
N ASN A 119 0.32 -4.34 14.74
CA ASN A 119 -0.27 -4.22 16.07
C ASN A 119 -0.23 -2.78 16.63
N LYS A 120 0.70 -1.92 16.19
CA LYS A 120 0.67 -0.49 16.55
C LYS A 120 -0.58 0.19 16.01
N ILE A 121 -1.03 -0.16 14.80
CA ILE A 121 -2.27 0.37 14.21
C ILE A 121 -3.48 -0.03 15.07
N LEU A 122 -3.57 -1.31 15.45
CA LEU A 122 -4.65 -1.76 16.33
C LEU A 122 -4.64 -1.04 17.69
N ALA A 123 -3.45 -0.72 18.22
CA ALA A 123 -3.30 0.04 19.47
C ALA A 123 -3.70 1.52 19.34
N MET A 124 -3.71 2.09 18.13
CA MET A 124 -4.22 3.44 17.86
C MET A 124 -5.75 3.49 17.85
N GLY A 125 -6.43 2.35 18.00
CA GLY A 125 -7.88 2.25 18.05
C GLY A 125 -8.53 2.05 16.67
N GLU A 126 -7.72 1.90 15.64
CA GLU A 126 -8.19 1.59 14.28
C GLU A 126 -8.34 0.09 14.12
N ASN A 127 -9.50 -0.39 14.56
CA ASN A 127 -9.88 -1.79 14.39
C ASN A 127 -10.47 -1.97 12.98
N ASN A 128 -9.64 -2.38 12.03
CA ASN A 128 -10.12 -2.67 10.71
C ASN A 128 -9.83 -4.13 10.30
N ASN A 129 -10.66 -4.64 9.37
CA ASN A 129 -10.56 -6.00 8.86
C ASN A 129 -9.23 -6.24 8.12
N GLU A 130 -8.72 -5.23 7.44
CA GLU A 130 -7.50 -5.31 6.66
C GLU A 130 -6.26 -5.59 7.53
N ILE A 131 -6.13 -4.90 8.66
CA ILE A 131 -4.99 -5.10 9.56
C ILE A 131 -4.99 -6.52 10.15
N HIS A 132 -6.16 -7.02 10.57
CA HIS A 132 -6.25 -8.42 11.02
C HIS A 132 -5.94 -9.41 9.89
N TYR A 133 -6.38 -9.13 8.67
CA TYR A 133 -6.03 -9.95 7.50
C TYR A 133 -4.51 -9.98 7.29
N LEU A 134 -3.85 -8.82 7.27
CA LEU A 134 -2.39 -8.72 7.09
C LEU A 134 -1.62 -9.45 8.20
N ILE A 135 -2.03 -9.31 9.48
CA ILE A 135 -1.44 -10.06 10.59
C ILE A 135 -1.62 -11.57 10.38
N GLY A 136 -2.79 -12.00 9.90
CA GLY A 136 -3.07 -13.39 9.55
C GLY A 136 -2.11 -13.94 8.50
N ILE A 137 -1.85 -13.18 7.42
CA ILE A 137 -0.88 -13.51 6.37
C ILE A 137 0.53 -13.65 6.95
N GLU A 138 0.96 -12.72 7.80
CA GLU A 138 2.29 -12.80 8.42
C GLU A 138 2.45 -14.07 9.29
N TYR A 139 1.38 -14.46 10.02
CA TYR A 139 1.40 -15.73 10.76
C TYR A 139 1.37 -16.96 9.87
N LEU A 140 0.79 -16.91 8.66
CA LEU A 140 0.92 -17.99 7.67
C LEU A 140 2.37 -18.17 7.22
N PHE A 141 3.09 -17.07 6.93
CA PHE A 141 4.52 -17.15 6.60
C PHE A 141 5.38 -17.72 7.73
N LEU A 142 4.92 -17.58 8.98
CA LEU A 142 5.56 -18.16 10.17
C LEU A 142 5.06 -19.59 10.47
N GLU A 143 4.22 -20.17 9.61
CA GLU A 143 3.57 -21.47 9.80
C GLU A 143 2.78 -21.59 11.13
N ASN A 144 2.38 -20.44 11.70
CA ASN A 144 1.58 -20.41 12.92
C ASN A 144 0.09 -20.35 12.57
N PHE A 145 -0.43 -21.49 12.13
CA PHE A 145 -1.80 -21.63 11.64
C PHE A 145 -2.87 -21.28 12.68
N VAL A 146 -2.60 -21.50 13.96
CA VAL A 146 -3.55 -21.16 15.05
C VAL A 146 -3.74 -19.66 15.14
N LYS A 147 -2.65 -18.89 15.14
CA LYS A 147 -2.72 -17.42 15.21
C LYS A 147 -3.19 -16.83 13.89
N ALA A 148 -2.79 -17.40 12.75
CA ALA A 148 -3.28 -16.99 11.44
C ALA A 148 -4.80 -17.10 11.37
N LYS A 149 -5.36 -18.27 11.70
CA LYS A 149 -6.81 -18.53 11.74
C LYS A 149 -7.54 -17.54 12.65
N SER A 150 -7.04 -17.31 13.86
CA SER A 150 -7.66 -16.36 14.81
C SER A 150 -7.76 -14.95 14.21
N ASN A 151 -6.69 -14.48 13.55
CA ASN A 151 -6.68 -13.15 12.92
C ASN A 151 -7.61 -13.09 11.70
N PHE A 152 -7.66 -14.12 10.86
CA PHE A 152 -8.61 -14.17 9.75
C PHE A 152 -10.07 -14.18 10.22
N ILE A 153 -10.37 -14.86 11.32
CA ILE A 153 -11.71 -14.80 11.93
C ILE A 153 -12.04 -13.37 12.39
N ASN A 154 -11.09 -12.68 13.03
CA ASN A 154 -11.26 -11.29 13.43
C ASN A 154 -11.51 -10.39 12.20
N SER A 155 -10.77 -10.59 11.11
CA SER A 155 -10.99 -9.87 9.85
C SER A 155 -12.42 -10.06 9.33
N LEU A 156 -12.96 -11.30 9.33
CA LEU A 156 -14.32 -11.58 8.88
C LEU A 156 -15.42 -10.96 9.74
N ASN A 157 -15.17 -10.67 11.03
CA ASN A 157 -16.17 -10.00 11.88
C ASN A 157 -16.54 -8.60 11.34
N TYR A 158 -15.67 -7.99 10.53
CA TYR A 158 -15.91 -6.70 9.88
C TYR A 158 -16.41 -6.82 8.44
N ASN A 159 -16.10 -7.92 7.74
CA ASN A 159 -16.54 -8.20 6.38
C ASN A 159 -16.77 -9.70 6.18
N SER A 160 -17.99 -10.16 6.48
CA SER A 160 -18.36 -11.57 6.45
C SER A 160 -18.37 -12.22 5.05
N SER A 161 -18.25 -11.43 3.98
CA SER A 161 -18.33 -11.89 2.59
C SER A 161 -16.99 -12.00 1.89
N ASP A 162 -15.88 -11.84 2.59
CA ASP A 162 -14.56 -11.93 1.99
C ASP A 162 -14.16 -13.40 1.75
N HIS A 163 -14.35 -13.83 0.49
CA HIS A 163 -13.99 -15.18 0.05
C HIS A 163 -12.50 -15.50 0.17
N GLY A 164 -11.62 -14.51 0.03
CA GLY A 164 -10.18 -14.68 0.18
C GLY A 164 -9.81 -15.05 1.62
N THR A 165 -10.37 -14.33 2.57
CA THR A 165 -10.18 -14.61 4.00
C THR A 165 -10.76 -15.97 4.38
N LEU A 166 -11.94 -16.34 3.86
CA LEU A 166 -12.52 -17.68 4.07
C LEU A 166 -11.60 -18.80 3.56
N TYR A 167 -11.01 -18.64 2.38
CA TYR A 167 -10.07 -19.59 1.83
C TYR A 167 -8.84 -19.75 2.73
N ASN A 168 -8.27 -18.66 3.22
CA ASN A 168 -7.13 -18.68 4.13
C ASN A 168 -7.45 -19.37 5.48
N ILE A 169 -8.67 -19.22 5.98
CA ILE A 169 -9.12 -19.96 7.18
C ILE A 169 -9.13 -21.46 6.91
N ILE A 170 -9.66 -21.89 5.77
CA ILE A 170 -9.68 -23.32 5.38
C ILE A 170 -8.26 -23.86 5.27
N TYR A 171 -7.34 -23.08 4.71
CA TYR A 171 -5.92 -23.46 4.59
C TYR A 171 -5.23 -23.68 5.95
N CYS A 172 -5.74 -23.06 7.02
CA CYS A 172 -5.21 -23.22 8.37
C CYS A 172 -5.65 -24.51 9.10
N PHE A 173 -6.41 -25.38 8.45
CA PHE A 173 -6.82 -26.69 8.99
C PHE A 173 -5.96 -27.83 8.46
#